data_cfa6663a3a96689c85d89b48c1af083f
#
_entry.id   cfa6663a3a96689c85d89b48c1af083f
#
_cell.length_a   1.000
_cell.length_b   1.000
_cell.length_c   1.000
_cell.angle_alpha   90.00
_cell.angle_beta   90.00
_cell.angle_gamma   90.00
#
_symmetry.space_group_name_H-M   'P 1'
#
loop_
_entity.id
_entity.type
_entity.pdbx_description
1 polymer ?
#
loop_
_entity_poly.entity_id
_entity_poly.type
_entity_poly.pdbx_seq_one_letter_code
_entity_poly.pdbx_strand_id
1 'polypeptide(L)'
;MNLNPPFAANLASKGGLADLTPLLPADAAGRYLPLVWHACRDPDAGQIAVPWYLTVRLSLVNRALLDQAGIAAPPSRWEQVPAFARRIRERTGRYGLFLTTVPDDSAELLETLVQMGVTLLDSQRRAAFDSPAGFRAFRFWSDLYREGLLPREVVSQGQRRAIELFQSGDLALAATGAEFLRSIQTNAPGVAAVTEPHPPVTGADGTANVALMTLAVPRQSQRGQEALDLALFLTNADQQARFAAEARVLPSSLEALARVHEALEQEEPATTAERQIRQARLLSASTLDRARVLVPALPGIKRLQKIIYTQMQRAMLAQVCPEQALTAAASEWNRYARSRWPEGAGNS
;
A
#
# COMPACT_ATOMS: atom_id res chain seq x y z
N MET A 1 -10.89 -3.29 17.94
CA MET A 1 -9.44 -3.25 17.67
C MET A 1 -9.21 -2.66 16.28
N ASN A 2 -8.18 -1.79 16.14
CA ASN A 2 -7.78 -1.27 14.83
C ASN A 2 -6.77 -2.23 14.17
N LEU A 3 -7.09 -2.74 12.98
CA LEU A 3 -6.30 -3.76 12.29
C LEU A 3 -6.23 -3.46 10.78
N ASN A 4 -5.12 -3.84 10.15
CA ASN A 4 -5.12 -3.95 8.69
C ASN A 4 -5.73 -5.30 8.25
N PRO A 5 -6.26 -5.43 7.03
CA PRO A 5 -6.93 -6.64 6.57
C PRO A 5 -6.07 -7.93 6.66
N PRO A 6 -4.76 -7.94 6.30
CA PRO A 6 -3.93 -9.12 6.49
C PRO A 6 -3.82 -9.61 7.94
N PHE A 7 -3.76 -8.67 8.89
CA PHE A 7 -3.70 -9.04 10.30
C PHE A 7 -5.06 -9.53 10.81
N ALA A 8 -6.15 -8.88 10.37
CA ALA A 8 -7.51 -9.32 10.67
C ALA A 8 -7.77 -10.74 10.15
N ALA A 9 -7.42 -11.04 8.90
CA ALA A 9 -7.56 -12.38 8.33
C ALA A 9 -6.74 -13.44 9.09
N ASN A 10 -5.52 -13.09 9.53
CA ASN A 10 -4.71 -14.02 10.35
C ASN A 10 -5.33 -14.28 11.73
N LEU A 11 -5.93 -13.27 12.37
CA LEU A 11 -6.65 -13.46 13.64
C LEU A 11 -7.94 -14.27 13.43
N ALA A 12 -8.71 -13.97 12.38
CA ALA A 12 -9.94 -14.69 12.04
C ALA A 12 -9.67 -16.19 11.83
N SER A 13 -8.61 -16.53 11.07
CA SER A 13 -8.21 -17.93 10.81
C SER A 13 -7.82 -18.72 12.08
N LYS A 14 -7.60 -18.04 13.20
CA LYS A 14 -7.33 -18.62 14.53
C LYS A 14 -8.54 -18.54 15.45
N GLY A 15 -9.71 -18.13 14.93
CA GLY A 15 -10.92 -17.94 15.73
C GLY A 15 -10.85 -16.75 16.70
N GLY A 16 -9.96 -15.78 16.48
CA GLY A 16 -9.74 -14.65 17.38
C GLY A 16 -10.69 -13.47 17.19
N LEU A 17 -11.43 -13.42 16.08
CA LEU A 17 -12.39 -12.36 15.77
C LEU A 17 -13.83 -12.88 15.80
N ALA A 18 -14.76 -12.00 16.17
CA ALA A 18 -16.19 -12.25 16.07
C ALA A 18 -16.66 -12.14 14.61
N ASP A 19 -17.59 -13.00 14.19
CA ASP A 19 -18.39 -12.76 13.00
C ASP A 19 -19.42 -11.66 13.31
N LEU A 20 -19.32 -10.55 12.61
CA LEU A 20 -20.19 -9.41 12.79
C LEU A 20 -21.49 -9.54 11.97
N THR A 21 -21.55 -10.48 11.03
CA THR A 21 -22.69 -10.65 10.09
C THR A 21 -24.04 -10.67 10.82
N PRO A 22 -24.25 -11.44 11.90
CA PRO A 22 -25.55 -11.48 12.57
C PRO A 22 -25.87 -10.24 13.41
N LEU A 23 -24.88 -9.38 13.68
CA LEU A 23 -25.03 -8.18 14.51
C LEU A 23 -25.20 -6.89 13.68
N LEU A 24 -24.84 -6.94 12.38
CA LEU A 24 -24.82 -5.77 11.50
C LEU A 24 -26.25 -5.34 11.11
N PRO A 25 -26.51 -4.02 11.03
CA PRO A 25 -27.73 -3.50 10.40
C PRO A 25 -27.81 -3.95 8.93
N ALA A 26 -29.03 -4.17 8.42
CA ALA A 26 -29.27 -4.64 7.05
C ALA A 26 -28.68 -3.74 5.96
N ASP A 27 -28.58 -2.44 6.23
CA ASP A 27 -28.05 -1.41 5.32
C ASP A 27 -26.53 -1.15 5.49
N ALA A 28 -25.86 -1.85 6.43
CA ALA A 28 -24.46 -1.58 6.77
C ALA A 28 -23.53 -1.61 5.56
N ALA A 29 -23.69 -2.60 4.66
CA ALA A 29 -22.85 -2.73 3.46
C ALA A 29 -22.97 -1.53 2.52
N GLY A 30 -24.18 -0.95 2.39
CA GLY A 30 -24.45 0.19 1.51
C GLY A 30 -23.85 1.51 1.99
N ARG A 31 -23.37 1.59 3.23
CA ARG A 31 -22.75 2.80 3.78
C ARG A 31 -21.29 2.99 3.36
N TYR A 32 -20.62 1.94 2.89
CA TYR A 32 -19.17 1.94 2.63
C TYR A 32 -18.88 1.69 1.15
N LEU A 33 -17.68 2.07 0.72
CA LEU A 33 -17.17 1.69 -0.58
C LEU A 33 -17.19 0.16 -0.74
N PRO A 34 -17.84 -0.40 -1.79
CA PRO A 34 -17.99 -1.87 -1.94
C PRO A 34 -16.66 -2.61 -1.90
N LEU A 35 -15.62 -2.04 -2.52
CA LEU A 35 -14.26 -2.58 -2.56
C LEU A 35 -13.71 -2.87 -1.15
N VAL A 36 -13.85 -1.92 -0.24
CA VAL A 36 -13.26 -2.03 1.10
C VAL A 36 -14.17 -2.79 2.06
N TRP A 37 -15.48 -2.78 1.84
CA TRP A 37 -16.40 -3.64 2.56
C TRP A 37 -16.11 -5.12 2.31
N HIS A 38 -15.92 -5.51 1.05
CA HIS A 38 -15.56 -6.88 0.70
C HIS A 38 -14.18 -7.30 1.23
N ALA A 39 -13.22 -6.36 1.32
CA ALA A 39 -11.90 -6.64 1.89
C ALA A 39 -11.92 -6.91 3.42
N CYS A 40 -13.04 -6.60 4.09
CA CYS A 40 -13.27 -6.91 5.51
C CYS A 40 -14.00 -8.23 5.74
N ARG A 41 -14.25 -9.00 4.69
CA ARG A 41 -14.92 -10.29 4.77
C ARG A 41 -13.93 -11.43 4.67
N ASP A 42 -14.10 -12.42 5.54
CA ASP A 42 -13.39 -13.70 5.46
C ASP A 42 -14.36 -14.75 4.91
N PRO A 43 -13.96 -15.61 3.94
CA PRO A 43 -14.83 -16.63 3.37
C PRO A 43 -15.43 -17.59 4.38
N ASP A 44 -14.65 -17.95 5.42
CA ASP A 44 -15.01 -18.95 6.41
C ASP A 44 -15.60 -18.34 7.69
N ALA A 45 -15.26 -17.08 8.00
CA ALA A 45 -15.60 -16.41 9.27
C ALA A 45 -16.59 -15.23 9.11
N GLY A 46 -17.14 -14.99 7.91
CA GLY A 46 -18.12 -13.93 7.67
C GLY A 46 -17.52 -12.52 7.64
N GLN A 47 -18.30 -11.53 8.10
CA GLN A 47 -17.81 -10.12 8.18
C GLN A 47 -17.00 -9.94 9.46
N ILE A 48 -15.68 -9.89 9.35
CA ILE A 48 -14.75 -9.88 10.50
C ILE A 48 -14.35 -8.47 10.98
N ALA A 49 -14.72 -7.43 10.22
CA ALA A 49 -14.40 -6.06 10.57
C ALA A 49 -15.28 -5.05 9.84
N VAL A 50 -15.28 -3.80 10.31
CA VAL A 50 -15.89 -2.64 9.66
C VAL A 50 -14.77 -1.77 9.08
N PRO A 51 -14.86 -1.30 7.82
CA PRO A 51 -13.86 -0.41 7.23
C PRO A 51 -13.81 0.92 7.99
N TRP A 52 -12.61 1.40 8.32
CA TRP A 52 -12.46 2.65 9.04
C TRP A 52 -11.95 3.78 8.14
N TYR A 53 -10.69 3.73 7.73
CA TYR A 53 -10.12 4.75 6.84
C TYR A 53 -9.21 4.13 5.79
N LEU A 54 -8.96 4.92 4.75
CA LEU A 54 -8.16 4.52 3.61
C LEU A 54 -6.95 5.43 3.44
N THR A 55 -5.88 4.90 2.90
CA THR A 55 -4.76 5.68 2.38
C THR A 55 -4.41 5.20 0.98
N VAL A 56 -3.99 6.14 0.14
CA VAL A 56 -3.47 5.87 -1.19
C VAL A 56 -2.08 6.49 -1.27
N ARG A 57 -1.10 5.74 -1.76
CA ARG A 57 0.20 6.32 -2.05
C ARG A 57 0.10 7.25 -3.24
N LEU A 58 0.78 8.38 -3.13
CA LEU A 58 1.05 9.33 -4.19
C LEU A 58 2.54 9.33 -4.48
N SER A 59 2.95 9.96 -5.56
CA SER A 59 4.33 10.32 -5.82
C SER A 59 4.57 11.75 -5.32
N LEU A 60 5.21 11.93 -4.16
CA LEU A 60 5.73 13.22 -3.76
C LEU A 60 7.05 13.45 -4.49
N VAL A 61 7.13 14.50 -5.30
CA VAL A 61 8.22 14.73 -6.23
C VAL A 61 8.99 15.97 -5.83
N ASN A 62 10.31 15.87 -5.77
CA ASN A 62 11.20 17.02 -5.62
C ASN A 62 11.42 17.67 -6.99
N ARG A 63 10.68 18.75 -7.29
CA ARG A 63 10.72 19.45 -8.56
C ARG A 63 12.12 19.94 -8.90
N ALA A 64 12.88 20.42 -7.92
CA ALA A 64 14.23 20.92 -8.16
C ALA A 64 15.19 19.85 -8.69
N LEU A 65 15.08 18.60 -8.23
CA LEU A 65 15.87 17.48 -8.76
C LEU A 65 15.44 17.09 -10.18
N LEU A 66 14.16 17.16 -10.50
CA LEU A 66 13.67 16.92 -11.86
C LEU A 66 14.18 18.01 -12.82
N ASP A 67 14.12 19.27 -12.41
CA ASP A 67 14.61 20.40 -13.22
C ASP A 67 16.12 20.30 -13.46
N GLN A 68 16.91 20.00 -12.43
CA GLN A 68 18.34 19.76 -12.56
C GLN A 68 18.65 18.59 -13.51
N ALA A 69 17.81 17.56 -13.52
CA ALA A 69 17.96 16.42 -14.42
C ALA A 69 17.40 16.68 -15.83
N GLY A 70 16.72 17.80 -16.07
CA GLY A 70 16.04 18.09 -17.32
C GLY A 70 14.83 17.15 -17.59
N ILE A 71 14.08 16.80 -16.53
CA ILE A 71 12.92 15.92 -16.58
C ILE A 71 11.64 16.76 -16.41
N ALA A 72 10.81 16.80 -17.43
CA ALA A 72 9.57 17.59 -17.43
C ALA A 72 8.50 17.04 -16.48
N ALA A 73 8.36 15.71 -16.39
CA ALA A 73 7.35 15.05 -15.54
C ALA A 73 7.92 13.77 -14.90
N PRO A 74 7.45 13.40 -13.67
CA PRO A 74 7.84 12.14 -13.05
C PRO A 74 7.27 10.93 -13.81
N PRO A 75 7.78 9.71 -13.58
CA PRO A 75 7.24 8.51 -14.19
C PRO A 75 5.81 8.24 -13.69
N SER A 76 4.91 7.85 -14.57
CA SER A 76 3.56 7.39 -14.26
C SER A 76 3.42 5.87 -14.34
N ARG A 77 4.40 5.19 -14.97
CA ARG A 77 4.43 3.76 -15.20
C ARG A 77 5.78 3.15 -14.77
N TRP A 78 5.74 1.90 -14.30
CA TRP A 78 6.95 1.19 -13.86
C TRP A 78 8.00 1.08 -14.97
N GLU A 79 7.58 0.94 -16.23
CA GLU A 79 8.49 0.84 -17.38
C GLU A 79 9.34 2.10 -17.59
N GLN A 80 8.89 3.25 -17.11
CA GLN A 80 9.60 4.53 -17.21
C GLN A 80 10.64 4.72 -16.10
N VAL A 81 10.53 3.96 -15.01
CA VAL A 81 11.35 4.14 -13.80
C VAL A 81 12.84 3.93 -14.04
N PRO A 82 13.32 2.93 -14.82
CA PRO A 82 14.76 2.76 -15.04
C PRO A 82 15.40 3.96 -15.72
N ALA A 83 14.77 4.51 -16.76
CA ALA A 83 15.26 5.70 -17.45
C ALA A 83 15.24 6.94 -16.55
N PHE A 84 14.15 7.11 -15.79
CA PHE A 84 14.01 8.17 -14.80
C PHE A 84 15.12 8.10 -13.73
N ALA A 85 15.28 6.94 -13.08
CA ALA A 85 16.26 6.75 -12.02
C ALA A 85 17.70 6.97 -12.51
N ARG A 86 18.04 6.46 -13.70
CA ARG A 86 19.34 6.67 -14.33
C ARG A 86 19.58 8.15 -14.60
N ARG A 87 18.61 8.85 -15.19
CA ARG A 87 18.74 10.29 -15.49
C ARG A 87 18.94 11.14 -14.24
N ILE A 88 18.16 10.86 -13.16
CA ILE A 88 18.35 11.52 -11.86
C ILE A 88 19.76 11.23 -11.35
N ARG A 89 20.20 9.97 -11.35
CA ARG A 89 21.52 9.58 -10.83
C ARG A 89 22.66 10.25 -11.55
N GLU A 90 22.63 10.26 -12.88
CA GLU A 90 23.67 10.87 -13.73
C GLU A 90 23.76 12.38 -13.59
N ARG A 91 22.62 13.07 -13.49
CA ARG A 91 22.58 14.53 -13.51
C ARG A 91 22.70 15.18 -12.12
N THR A 92 22.25 14.47 -11.09
CA THR A 92 22.18 15.07 -9.73
C THR A 92 23.03 14.35 -8.70
N GLY A 93 23.50 13.14 -9.00
CA GLY A 93 24.15 12.26 -8.03
C GLY A 93 23.19 11.69 -6.97
N ARG A 94 21.89 12.04 -7.05
CA ARG A 94 20.84 11.59 -6.10
C ARG A 94 20.12 10.36 -6.62
N TYR A 95 19.14 9.85 -5.86
CA TYR A 95 18.37 8.67 -6.24
C TYR A 95 17.00 9.07 -6.80
N GLY A 96 16.50 8.26 -7.76
CA GLY A 96 15.18 8.47 -8.35
C GLY A 96 14.06 8.16 -7.38
N LEU A 97 14.13 6.98 -6.72
CA LEU A 97 13.11 6.46 -5.83
C LEU A 97 13.71 5.51 -4.78
N PHE A 98 12.89 5.15 -3.81
CA PHE A 98 13.19 4.15 -2.78
C PHE A 98 12.06 3.11 -2.76
N LEU A 99 12.41 1.83 -2.69
CA LEU A 99 11.47 0.73 -2.44
C LEU A 99 12.07 -0.18 -1.38
N THR A 100 11.43 -0.29 -0.21
CA THR A 100 11.92 -1.19 0.83
C THR A 100 11.70 -2.65 0.50
N THR A 101 12.70 -3.48 0.78
CA THR A 101 12.58 -4.94 0.77
C THR A 101 12.65 -5.54 2.18
N VAL A 102 12.43 -4.73 3.22
CA VAL A 102 12.35 -5.19 4.60
C VAL A 102 10.98 -5.87 4.83
N PRO A 103 10.95 -7.17 5.18
CA PRO A 103 9.73 -7.97 5.13
C PRO A 103 8.57 -7.51 6.01
N ASP A 104 8.88 -6.92 7.17
CA ASP A 104 7.85 -6.57 8.17
C ASP A 104 7.45 -5.09 8.12
N ASP A 105 8.03 -4.31 7.20
CA ASP A 105 7.79 -2.89 7.08
C ASP A 105 6.58 -2.58 6.19
N SER A 106 6.68 -2.79 4.89
CA SER A 106 5.68 -2.41 3.90
C SER A 106 5.40 -3.55 2.92
N ALA A 107 4.17 -3.63 2.41
CA ALA A 107 3.80 -4.55 1.34
C ALA A 107 4.10 -4.00 -0.06
N GLU A 108 4.75 -2.84 -0.17
CA GLU A 108 4.95 -2.10 -1.41
C GLU A 108 5.58 -2.94 -2.52
N LEU A 109 6.58 -3.78 -2.23
CA LEU A 109 7.15 -4.67 -3.24
C LEU A 109 6.10 -5.65 -3.79
N LEU A 110 5.25 -6.26 -2.94
CA LEU A 110 4.16 -7.13 -3.43
C LEU A 110 3.17 -6.36 -4.29
N GLU A 111 2.82 -5.13 -3.91
CA GLU A 111 1.95 -4.25 -4.68
C GLU A 111 2.53 -3.99 -6.07
N THR A 112 3.83 -3.68 -6.16
CA THR A 112 4.49 -3.45 -7.45
C THR A 112 4.55 -4.71 -8.31
N LEU A 113 4.77 -5.88 -7.71
CA LEU A 113 4.71 -7.15 -8.46
C LEU A 113 3.35 -7.35 -9.11
N VAL A 114 2.26 -7.14 -8.34
CA VAL A 114 0.89 -7.25 -8.87
C VAL A 114 0.64 -6.24 -9.99
N GLN A 115 1.07 -4.98 -9.82
CA GLN A 115 0.97 -3.95 -10.85
C GLN A 115 1.78 -4.27 -12.12
N MET A 116 2.84 -5.06 -12.01
CA MET A 116 3.61 -5.59 -13.15
C MET A 116 2.99 -6.85 -13.76
N GLY A 117 1.77 -7.20 -13.39
CA GLY A 117 1.01 -8.33 -13.93
C GLY A 117 1.32 -9.67 -13.27
N VAL A 118 1.93 -9.68 -12.08
CA VAL A 118 2.21 -10.90 -11.34
C VAL A 118 0.98 -11.34 -10.55
N THR A 119 0.49 -12.55 -10.79
CA THR A 119 -0.45 -13.20 -9.89
C THR A 119 0.31 -13.82 -8.73
N LEU A 120 0.02 -13.40 -7.50
CA LEU A 120 0.76 -13.90 -6.32
C LEU A 120 0.45 -15.35 -6.02
N LEU A 121 -0.83 -15.70 -5.93
CA LEU A 121 -1.30 -17.05 -5.59
C LEU A 121 -2.44 -17.45 -6.51
N ASP A 122 -2.53 -18.75 -6.80
CA ASP A 122 -3.69 -19.34 -7.50
C ASP A 122 -4.88 -19.58 -6.54
N SER A 123 -5.97 -20.14 -7.08
CA SER A 123 -7.18 -20.48 -6.32
C SER A 123 -6.95 -21.55 -5.23
N GLN A 124 -5.89 -22.34 -5.36
CA GLN A 124 -5.48 -23.33 -4.37
C GLN A 124 -4.45 -22.80 -3.38
N ARG A 125 -4.21 -21.48 -3.39
CA ARG A 125 -3.21 -20.78 -2.56
C ARG A 125 -1.78 -21.25 -2.81
N ARG A 126 -1.47 -21.78 -4.02
CA ARG A 126 -0.12 -22.12 -4.46
C ARG A 126 0.53 -20.91 -5.11
N ALA A 127 1.86 -20.90 -5.18
CA ALA A 127 2.63 -19.86 -5.84
C ALA A 127 2.31 -19.76 -7.33
N ALA A 128 1.65 -18.69 -7.76
CA ALA A 128 1.44 -18.35 -9.15
C ALA A 128 2.44 -17.30 -9.66
N PHE A 129 3.22 -16.74 -8.76
CA PHE A 129 4.22 -15.72 -9.11
C PHE A 129 5.48 -16.31 -9.80
N ASP A 130 5.75 -17.62 -9.74
CA ASP A 130 6.81 -18.28 -10.50
C ASP A 130 6.36 -18.39 -11.97
N SER A 131 6.48 -17.29 -12.67
CA SER A 131 5.91 -17.06 -13.99
C SER A 131 6.80 -16.09 -14.80
N PRO A 132 6.61 -15.98 -16.12
CA PRO A 132 7.34 -14.99 -16.92
C PRO A 132 7.16 -13.55 -16.42
N ALA A 133 5.98 -13.18 -15.89
CA ALA A 133 5.74 -11.87 -15.30
C ALA A 133 6.53 -11.71 -13.99
N GLY A 134 6.50 -12.71 -13.11
CA GLY A 134 7.28 -12.72 -11.87
C GLY A 134 8.78 -12.60 -12.13
N PHE A 135 9.30 -13.34 -13.12
CA PHE A 135 10.70 -13.24 -13.52
C PHE A 135 11.06 -11.83 -13.99
N ARG A 136 10.26 -11.22 -14.88
CA ARG A 136 10.51 -9.83 -15.33
C ARG A 136 10.52 -8.85 -14.16
N ALA A 137 9.61 -9.00 -13.22
CA ALA A 137 9.51 -8.10 -12.05
C ALA A 137 10.68 -8.28 -11.07
N PHE A 138 11.13 -9.53 -10.81
CA PHE A 138 12.32 -9.80 -10.01
C PHE A 138 13.59 -9.24 -10.65
N ARG A 139 13.75 -9.43 -11.95
CA ARG A 139 14.85 -8.87 -12.71
C ARG A 139 14.84 -7.35 -12.68
N PHE A 140 13.68 -6.72 -12.91
CA PHE A 140 13.50 -5.27 -12.89
C PHE A 140 14.05 -4.65 -11.59
N TRP A 141 13.63 -5.13 -10.43
CA TRP A 141 14.07 -4.58 -9.15
C TRP A 141 15.51 -4.92 -8.81
N SER A 142 15.97 -6.14 -9.13
CA SER A 142 17.36 -6.52 -8.88
C SER A 142 18.34 -5.77 -9.78
N ASP A 143 18.00 -5.52 -11.04
CA ASP A 143 18.84 -4.75 -11.96
C ASP A 143 18.93 -3.29 -11.51
N LEU A 144 17.82 -2.64 -11.16
CA LEU A 144 17.84 -1.27 -10.61
C LEU A 144 18.79 -1.14 -9.40
N TYR A 145 18.76 -2.13 -8.50
CA TYR A 145 19.65 -2.13 -7.34
C TYR A 145 21.11 -2.35 -7.73
N ARG A 146 21.39 -3.34 -8.57
CA ARG A 146 22.75 -3.69 -9.02
C ARG A 146 23.41 -2.60 -9.85
N GLU A 147 22.62 -1.86 -10.63
CA GLU A 147 23.08 -0.68 -11.38
C GLU A 147 23.31 0.54 -10.47
N GLY A 148 23.05 0.46 -9.16
CA GLY A 148 23.21 1.58 -8.21
C GLY A 148 22.16 2.68 -8.38
N LEU A 149 21.02 2.37 -8.99
CA LEU A 149 19.92 3.31 -9.21
C LEU A 149 18.96 3.39 -8.01
N LEU A 150 19.04 2.43 -7.08
CA LEU A 150 18.36 2.46 -5.79
C LEU A 150 19.38 2.67 -4.66
N PRO A 151 18.97 3.33 -3.54
CA PRO A 151 19.81 3.41 -2.34
C PRO A 151 20.18 2.01 -1.83
N ARG A 152 21.40 1.85 -1.32
CA ARG A 152 21.86 0.56 -0.77
C ARG A 152 21.01 0.10 0.41
N GLU A 153 20.43 1.05 1.14
CA GLU A 153 19.61 0.82 2.32
C GLU A 153 18.27 0.14 2.05
N VAL A 154 17.80 0.03 0.81
CA VAL A 154 16.51 -0.63 0.48
C VAL A 154 16.42 -2.08 0.97
N VAL A 155 17.56 -2.76 1.14
CA VAL A 155 17.62 -4.13 1.64
C VAL A 155 17.65 -4.25 3.16
N SER A 156 17.80 -3.14 3.90
CA SER A 156 17.99 -3.13 5.36
C SER A 156 17.16 -2.09 6.10
N GLN A 157 16.61 -1.09 5.39
CA GLN A 157 15.85 0.01 5.98
C GLN A 157 14.42 0.06 5.41
N GLY A 158 13.48 0.42 6.28
CA GLY A 158 12.06 0.52 5.93
C GLY A 158 11.67 1.85 5.28
N GLN A 159 10.37 2.02 5.08
CA GLN A 159 9.74 3.20 4.46
C GLN A 159 10.11 4.52 5.15
N ARG A 160 10.37 4.50 6.45
CA ARG A 160 10.84 5.67 7.19
C ARG A 160 12.12 6.25 6.56
N ARG A 161 13.03 5.39 6.11
CA ARG A 161 14.27 5.82 5.45
C ARG A 161 14.01 6.55 4.12
N ALA A 162 12.98 6.15 3.37
CA ALA A 162 12.56 6.87 2.17
C ALA A 162 12.17 8.32 2.48
N ILE A 163 11.40 8.53 3.56
CA ILE A 163 10.99 9.87 3.99
C ILE A 163 12.21 10.71 4.43
N GLU A 164 13.14 10.11 5.17
CA GLU A 164 14.38 10.78 5.59
C GLU A 164 15.23 11.21 4.39
N LEU A 165 15.42 10.32 3.40
CA LEU A 165 16.15 10.62 2.17
C LEU A 165 15.43 11.70 1.32
N PHE A 166 14.10 11.70 1.32
CA PHE A 166 13.35 12.75 0.63
C PHE A 166 13.52 14.10 1.35
N GLN A 167 13.42 14.14 2.68
CA GLN A 167 13.60 15.33 3.49
C GLN A 167 15.02 15.88 3.42
N SER A 168 16.03 15.04 3.21
CA SER A 168 17.42 15.49 2.99
C SER A 168 17.70 15.97 1.55
N GLY A 169 16.73 15.82 0.63
CA GLY A 169 16.91 16.14 -0.78
C GLY A 169 17.72 15.09 -1.55
N ASP A 170 17.86 13.88 -1.01
CA ASP A 170 18.62 12.78 -1.63
C ASP A 170 17.74 11.89 -2.51
N LEU A 171 16.42 12.11 -2.52
CA LEU A 171 15.45 11.32 -3.25
C LEU A 171 14.54 12.21 -4.11
N ALA A 172 14.40 11.89 -5.40
CA ALA A 172 13.58 12.67 -6.33
C ALA A 172 12.08 12.36 -6.20
N LEU A 173 11.73 11.12 -5.83
CA LEU A 173 10.35 10.66 -5.68
C LEU A 173 10.21 9.82 -4.41
N ALA A 174 9.29 10.22 -3.52
CA ALA A 174 8.85 9.43 -2.38
C ALA A 174 7.42 8.93 -2.62
N ALA A 175 7.23 7.60 -2.62
CA ALA A 175 5.92 6.97 -2.69
C ALA A 175 5.30 6.95 -1.29
N THR A 176 4.40 7.90 -0.99
CA THR A 176 3.79 8.04 0.34
C THR A 176 2.43 8.73 0.26
N GLY A 177 1.69 8.78 1.37
CA GLY A 177 0.38 9.42 1.41
C GLY A 177 0.44 10.93 1.72
N ALA A 178 -0.69 11.60 1.53
CA ALA A 178 -0.85 13.02 1.80
C ALA A 178 -0.59 13.39 3.27
N GLU A 179 -0.76 12.45 4.19
CA GLU A 179 -0.53 12.60 5.62
C GLU A 179 0.92 12.95 5.97
N PHE A 180 1.90 12.56 5.12
CA PHE A 180 3.31 12.85 5.34
C PHE A 180 3.74 14.27 4.95
N LEU A 181 2.96 14.97 4.12
CA LEU A 181 3.32 16.33 3.69
C LEU A 181 3.58 17.29 4.84
N ARG A 182 2.75 17.23 5.90
CA ARG A 182 2.96 18.09 7.08
C ARG A 182 4.30 17.82 7.77
N SER A 183 4.68 16.56 7.88
CA SER A 183 5.98 16.18 8.45
C SER A 183 7.14 16.73 7.59
N ILE A 184 7.02 16.67 6.27
CA ILE A 184 8.03 17.23 5.35
C ILE A 184 8.07 18.75 5.48
N GLN A 185 6.92 19.42 5.55
CA GLN A 185 6.83 20.87 5.73
C GLN A 185 7.46 21.34 7.05
N THR A 186 7.30 20.56 8.11
CA THR A 186 7.87 20.88 9.43
C THR A 186 9.37 20.60 9.51
N ASN A 187 9.80 19.44 9.00
CA ASN A 187 11.18 18.97 9.21
C ASN A 187 12.14 19.39 8.08
N ALA A 188 11.63 19.68 6.88
CA ALA A 188 12.42 20.01 5.70
C ALA A 188 11.72 21.10 4.85
N PRO A 189 11.52 22.33 5.37
CA PRO A 189 10.75 23.37 4.69
C PRO A 189 11.31 23.74 3.31
N GLY A 190 12.63 23.68 3.13
CA GLY A 190 13.28 23.93 1.83
C GLY A 190 12.91 22.87 0.79
N VAL A 191 12.82 21.59 1.17
CA VAL A 191 12.37 20.51 0.29
C VAL A 191 10.87 20.60 0.07
N ALA A 192 10.12 20.92 1.13
CA ALA A 192 8.66 21.11 1.03
C ALA A 192 8.28 22.19 0.01
N ALA A 193 9.03 23.28 -0.06
CA ALA A 193 8.78 24.38 -0.99
C ALA A 193 8.85 23.96 -2.47
N VAL A 194 9.60 22.91 -2.79
CA VAL A 194 9.77 22.37 -4.15
C VAL A 194 9.12 21.00 -4.31
N THR A 195 8.28 20.57 -3.36
CA THR A 195 7.57 19.28 -3.41
C THR A 195 6.26 19.44 -4.16
N GLU A 196 6.03 18.57 -5.14
CA GLU A 196 4.79 18.48 -5.90
C GLU A 196 4.14 17.11 -5.72
N PRO A 197 2.86 17.03 -5.33
CA PRO A 197 2.12 15.76 -5.32
C PRO A 197 1.68 15.39 -6.74
N HIS A 198 1.96 14.16 -7.13
CA HIS A 198 1.58 13.54 -8.40
C HIS A 198 0.86 12.22 -8.18
N PRO A 199 0.10 11.72 -9.19
CA PRO A 199 -0.46 10.37 -9.13
C PRO A 199 0.62 9.32 -8.88
N PRO A 200 0.26 8.16 -8.29
CA PRO A 200 1.24 7.09 -8.05
C PRO A 200 1.78 6.50 -9.35
N VAL A 201 3.00 5.97 -9.29
CA VAL A 201 3.50 5.09 -10.35
C VAL A 201 2.70 3.79 -10.32
N THR A 202 2.24 3.34 -11.49
CA THR A 202 1.38 2.15 -11.61
C THR A 202 1.88 1.22 -12.72
N GLY A 203 1.25 0.05 -12.85
CA GLY A 203 1.41 -0.82 -14.00
C GLY A 203 0.66 -0.32 -15.24
N ALA A 204 0.68 -1.11 -16.31
CA ALA A 204 0.09 -0.76 -17.61
C ALA A 204 -1.43 -0.47 -17.54
N ASP A 205 -2.16 -1.13 -16.64
CA ASP A 205 -3.60 -0.96 -16.44
C ASP A 205 -3.99 0.29 -15.62
N GLY A 206 -3.01 0.96 -15.00
CA GLY A 206 -3.24 2.15 -14.18
C GLY A 206 -3.83 1.88 -12.79
N THR A 207 -3.91 0.62 -12.38
CA THR A 207 -4.46 0.25 -11.08
C THR A 207 -3.54 0.71 -9.94
N ALA A 208 -4.08 1.51 -9.03
CA ALA A 208 -3.42 1.93 -7.80
C ALA A 208 -3.73 0.98 -6.63
N ASN A 209 -2.86 0.95 -5.62
CA ASN A 209 -3.18 0.26 -4.37
C ASN A 209 -3.91 1.20 -3.40
N VAL A 210 -4.94 0.68 -2.73
CA VAL A 210 -5.53 1.30 -1.55
C VAL A 210 -5.19 0.47 -0.32
N ALA A 211 -4.64 1.12 0.68
CA ALA A 211 -4.46 0.53 2.00
C ALA A 211 -5.67 0.87 2.89
N LEU A 212 -6.11 -0.13 3.64
CA LEU A 212 -7.32 -0.07 4.46
C LEU A 212 -6.96 -0.33 5.93
N MET A 213 -7.52 0.46 6.82
CA MET A 213 -7.57 0.16 8.24
C MET A 213 -9.01 -0.16 8.65
N THR A 214 -9.17 -1.11 9.57
CA THR A 214 -10.47 -1.65 9.95
C THR A 214 -10.66 -1.66 11.46
N LEU A 215 -11.91 -1.71 11.88
CA LEU A 215 -12.29 -1.94 13.28
C LEU A 215 -12.88 -3.34 13.41
N ALA A 216 -12.26 -4.17 14.23
CA ALA A 216 -12.67 -5.56 14.48
C ALA A 216 -13.01 -5.77 15.95
N VAL A 217 -13.89 -6.72 16.24
CA VAL A 217 -14.29 -7.12 17.58
C VAL A 217 -13.62 -8.46 17.93
N PRO A 218 -12.90 -8.57 19.07
CA PRO A 218 -12.38 -9.85 19.53
C PRO A 218 -13.51 -10.83 19.82
N ARG A 219 -13.36 -12.10 19.44
CA ARG A 219 -14.36 -13.15 19.71
C ARG A 219 -14.67 -13.31 21.20
N GLN A 220 -13.68 -13.05 22.05
CA GLN A 220 -13.85 -13.19 23.50
C GLN A 220 -14.55 -11.99 24.16
N SER A 221 -14.91 -10.94 23.40
CA SER A 221 -15.60 -9.77 23.95
C SER A 221 -16.97 -10.18 24.49
N GLN A 222 -17.24 -9.85 25.75
CA GLN A 222 -18.54 -10.04 26.37
C GLN A 222 -19.55 -8.94 25.98
N ARG A 223 -19.09 -7.93 25.23
CA ARG A 223 -19.85 -6.77 24.78
C ARG A 223 -19.71 -6.61 23.26
N GLY A 224 -20.06 -7.68 22.53
CA GLY A 224 -19.89 -7.70 21.09
C GLY A 224 -20.74 -6.66 20.37
N GLN A 225 -22.02 -6.50 20.78
CA GLN A 225 -22.93 -5.54 20.18
C GLN A 225 -22.47 -4.10 20.44
N GLU A 226 -22.15 -3.75 21.70
CA GLU A 226 -21.71 -2.39 22.05
C GLU A 226 -20.37 -2.04 21.38
N ALA A 227 -19.50 -3.01 21.20
CA ALA A 227 -18.25 -2.83 20.47
C ALA A 227 -18.49 -2.58 18.96
N LEU A 228 -19.48 -3.27 18.37
CA LEU A 228 -19.91 -3.01 16.99
C LEU A 228 -20.58 -1.63 16.88
N ASP A 229 -21.47 -1.28 17.81
CA ASP A 229 -22.15 0.03 17.84
C ASP A 229 -21.14 1.18 17.91
N LEU A 230 -20.08 1.03 18.72
CA LEU A 230 -18.95 1.97 18.75
C LEU A 230 -18.22 2.02 17.42
N ALA A 231 -17.96 0.86 16.79
CA ALA A 231 -17.29 0.82 15.48
C ALA A 231 -18.14 1.53 14.41
N LEU A 232 -19.46 1.29 14.38
CA LEU A 232 -20.40 1.95 13.46
C LEU A 232 -20.52 3.45 13.74
N PHE A 233 -20.48 3.87 15.02
CA PHE A 233 -20.43 5.28 15.39
C PHE A 233 -19.15 5.95 14.87
N LEU A 234 -17.98 5.35 15.10
CA LEU A 234 -16.69 5.89 14.65
C LEU A 234 -16.57 5.92 13.12
N THR A 235 -17.33 5.08 12.42
CA THR A 235 -17.29 4.96 10.96
C THR A 235 -18.50 5.59 10.27
N ASN A 236 -19.38 6.31 11.01
CA ASN A 236 -20.43 7.10 10.39
C ASN A 236 -19.86 8.29 9.61
N ALA A 237 -20.70 8.92 8.80
CA ALA A 237 -20.28 9.99 7.91
C ALA A 237 -19.65 11.19 8.65
N ASP A 238 -20.25 11.60 9.78
CA ASP A 238 -19.78 12.75 10.54
C ASP A 238 -18.40 12.51 11.17
N GLN A 239 -18.22 11.36 11.85
CA GLN A 239 -16.98 11.04 12.52
C GLN A 239 -15.85 10.77 11.51
N GLN A 240 -16.14 10.09 10.39
CA GLN A 240 -15.14 9.87 9.36
C GLN A 240 -14.74 11.16 8.63
N ALA A 241 -15.68 12.07 8.35
CA ALA A 241 -15.34 13.35 7.73
C ALA A 241 -14.42 14.18 8.64
N ARG A 242 -14.72 14.24 9.96
CA ARG A 242 -13.86 14.91 10.95
C ARG A 242 -12.49 14.26 11.05
N PHE A 243 -12.45 12.93 11.17
CA PHE A 243 -11.18 12.20 11.26
C PHE A 243 -10.34 12.36 9.99
N ALA A 244 -10.95 12.31 8.81
CA ALA A 244 -10.27 12.50 7.53
C ALA A 244 -9.66 13.91 7.38
N ALA A 245 -10.33 14.93 7.92
CA ALA A 245 -9.82 16.31 7.92
C ALA A 245 -8.57 16.45 8.81
N GLU A 246 -8.58 15.87 10.01
CA GLU A 246 -7.47 15.96 10.97
C GLU A 246 -6.30 15.05 10.58
N ALA A 247 -6.58 13.77 10.28
CA ALA A 247 -5.57 12.77 9.98
C ALA A 247 -5.08 12.79 8.51
N ARG A 248 -5.75 13.55 7.62
CA ARG A 248 -5.47 13.65 6.18
C ARG A 248 -5.51 12.31 5.45
N VAL A 249 -6.40 11.45 5.89
CA VAL A 249 -6.70 10.16 5.27
C VAL A 249 -8.02 10.25 4.49
N LEU A 250 -8.38 9.18 3.80
CA LEU A 250 -9.66 9.09 3.10
C LEU A 250 -10.68 8.30 3.94
N PRO A 251 -11.94 8.74 4.01
CA PRO A 251 -12.98 7.96 4.64
C PRO A 251 -13.31 6.70 3.84
N SER A 252 -13.79 5.66 4.52
CA SER A 252 -14.34 4.46 3.90
C SER A 252 -15.84 4.57 3.62
N SER A 253 -16.54 5.48 4.29
CA SER A 253 -17.95 5.79 4.08
C SER A 253 -18.15 6.58 2.80
N LEU A 254 -19.14 6.18 1.99
CA LEU A 254 -19.50 6.85 0.74
C LEU A 254 -19.92 8.30 0.97
N GLU A 255 -20.77 8.52 1.99
CA GLU A 255 -21.27 9.86 2.34
C GLU A 255 -20.14 10.76 2.86
N ALA A 256 -19.27 10.23 3.75
CA ALA A 256 -18.13 11.00 4.24
C ALA A 256 -17.14 11.34 3.12
N LEU A 257 -16.93 10.42 2.17
CA LEU A 257 -16.04 10.64 1.03
C LEU A 257 -16.58 11.80 0.15
N ALA A 258 -17.88 11.82 -0.14
CA ALA A 258 -18.51 12.89 -0.91
C ALA A 258 -18.37 14.25 -0.19
N ARG A 259 -18.66 14.31 1.11
CA ARG A 259 -18.52 15.52 1.91
C ARG A 259 -17.09 16.06 1.98
N VAL A 260 -16.10 15.14 2.14
CA VAL A 260 -14.68 15.50 2.16
C VAL A 260 -14.24 16.03 0.80
N HIS A 261 -14.72 15.42 -0.29
CA HIS A 261 -14.41 15.87 -1.65
C HIS A 261 -14.96 17.28 -1.90
N GLU A 262 -16.24 17.51 -1.59
CA GLU A 262 -16.88 18.82 -1.71
C GLU A 262 -16.17 19.90 -0.87
N ALA A 263 -15.83 19.59 0.38
CA ALA A 263 -15.11 20.52 1.24
C ALA A 263 -13.73 20.88 0.67
N LEU A 264 -13.01 19.90 0.09
CA LEU A 264 -11.72 20.14 -0.55
C LEU A 264 -11.83 20.96 -1.83
N GLU A 265 -12.91 20.83 -2.60
CA GLU A 265 -13.13 21.65 -3.79
C GLU A 265 -13.42 23.12 -3.45
N GLN A 266 -14.11 23.34 -2.32
CA GLN A 266 -14.45 24.68 -1.83
C GLN A 266 -13.35 25.34 -1.00
N GLU A 267 -12.30 24.56 -0.60
CA GLU A 267 -11.20 25.09 0.21
C GLU A 267 -10.38 26.10 -0.58
N GLU A 268 -10.18 27.30 -0.03
CA GLU A 268 -9.31 28.34 -0.59
C GLU A 268 -7.99 28.40 0.21
N PRO A 269 -6.94 27.69 -0.20
CA PRO A 269 -5.68 27.63 0.54
C PRO A 269 -4.95 28.98 0.46
N ALA A 270 -4.60 29.54 1.61
CA ALA A 270 -3.88 30.81 1.71
C ALA A 270 -2.39 30.66 1.43
N THR A 271 -1.82 29.51 1.73
CA THR A 271 -0.37 29.25 1.61
C THR A 271 -0.03 28.18 0.57
N THR A 272 1.22 28.15 0.12
CA THR A 272 1.71 27.07 -0.75
C THR A 272 1.64 25.72 -0.06
N ALA A 273 1.92 25.66 1.24
CA ALA A 273 1.84 24.43 2.03
C ALA A 273 0.41 23.85 2.06
N GLU A 274 -0.59 24.70 2.25
CA GLU A 274 -2.01 24.30 2.21
C GLU A 274 -2.42 23.87 0.81
N ARG A 275 -1.99 24.58 -0.24
CA ARG A 275 -2.24 24.18 -1.63
C ARG A 275 -1.70 22.79 -1.92
N GLN A 276 -0.49 22.47 -1.50
CA GLN A 276 0.12 21.14 -1.68
C GLN A 276 -0.68 20.06 -0.96
N ILE A 277 -1.12 20.29 0.29
CA ILE A 277 -1.93 19.35 1.06
C ILE A 277 -3.29 19.13 0.38
N ARG A 278 -3.98 20.22 -0.01
CA ARG A 278 -5.25 20.14 -0.74
C ARG A 278 -5.11 19.35 -2.02
N GLN A 279 -4.11 19.66 -2.85
CA GLN A 279 -3.83 18.95 -4.09
C GLN A 279 -3.56 17.45 -3.85
N ALA A 280 -2.75 17.10 -2.85
CA ALA A 280 -2.48 15.71 -2.53
C ALA A 280 -3.74 14.97 -2.07
N ARG A 281 -4.61 15.60 -1.30
CA ARG A 281 -5.88 15.01 -0.84
C ARG A 281 -6.85 14.80 -2.01
N LEU A 282 -6.98 15.77 -2.92
CA LEU A 282 -7.79 15.63 -4.15
C LEU A 282 -7.26 14.52 -5.06
N LEU A 283 -5.93 14.43 -5.25
CA LEU A 283 -5.31 13.35 -6.00
C LEU A 283 -5.55 11.98 -5.34
N SER A 284 -5.48 11.90 -4.00
CA SER A 284 -5.78 10.67 -3.28
C SER A 284 -7.24 10.25 -3.49
N ALA A 285 -8.18 11.17 -3.40
CA ALA A 285 -9.60 10.90 -3.62
C ALA A 285 -9.87 10.43 -5.06
N SER A 286 -9.36 11.14 -6.08
CA SER A 286 -9.53 10.77 -7.48
C SER A 286 -8.84 9.45 -7.87
N THR A 287 -7.85 9.01 -7.08
CA THR A 287 -7.16 7.74 -7.31
C THR A 287 -8.04 6.55 -6.90
N LEU A 288 -9.01 6.73 -5.99
CA LEU A 288 -9.89 5.64 -5.52
C LEU A 288 -10.69 4.98 -6.64
N ASP A 289 -11.07 5.71 -7.68
CA ASP A 289 -11.85 5.17 -8.81
C ASP A 289 -11.15 4.01 -9.51
N ARG A 290 -9.82 4.02 -9.52
CA ARG A 290 -8.95 2.99 -10.10
C ARG A 290 -8.13 2.24 -9.07
N ALA A 291 -8.42 2.41 -7.78
CA ALA A 291 -7.71 1.71 -6.73
C ALA A 291 -8.31 0.31 -6.48
N ARG A 292 -7.45 -0.60 -6.04
CA ARG A 292 -7.80 -1.96 -5.58
C ARG A 292 -6.96 -2.30 -4.36
N VAL A 293 -7.42 -3.24 -3.56
CA VAL A 293 -6.59 -3.90 -2.54
C VAL A 293 -5.75 -4.95 -3.27
N LEU A 294 -4.53 -4.57 -3.65
CA LEU A 294 -3.68 -5.40 -4.52
C LEU A 294 -3.10 -6.62 -3.80
N VAL A 295 -2.83 -6.49 -2.51
CA VAL A 295 -2.34 -7.61 -1.69
C VAL A 295 -3.51 -8.21 -0.93
N PRO A 296 -3.93 -9.45 -1.24
CA PRO A 296 -5.12 -10.04 -0.65
C PRO A 296 -4.98 -10.24 0.86
N ALA A 297 -6.07 -10.06 1.59
CA ALA A 297 -6.16 -10.33 3.02
C ALA A 297 -6.32 -11.84 3.26
N LEU A 298 -5.24 -12.59 3.17
CA LEU A 298 -5.23 -14.05 3.35
C LEU A 298 -4.39 -14.44 4.55
N PRO A 299 -4.78 -15.52 5.28
CA PRO A 299 -3.91 -16.13 6.28
C PRO A 299 -2.57 -16.52 5.66
N GLY A 300 -1.47 -16.16 6.32
CA GLY A 300 -0.12 -16.45 5.82
C GLY A 300 0.46 -15.43 4.84
N ILE A 301 -0.26 -14.38 4.43
CA ILE A 301 0.27 -13.38 3.48
C ILE A 301 1.56 -12.71 3.98
N LYS A 302 1.70 -12.49 5.29
CA LYS A 302 2.95 -11.99 5.89
C LYS A 302 4.11 -12.99 5.74
N ARG A 303 3.85 -14.28 5.75
CA ARG A 303 4.84 -15.31 5.46
C ARG A 303 5.26 -15.27 4.00
N LEU A 304 4.29 -15.13 3.07
CA LEU A 304 4.57 -14.95 1.66
C LEU A 304 5.44 -13.71 1.41
N GLN A 305 5.05 -12.58 2.02
CA GLN A 305 5.82 -11.35 1.96
C GLN A 305 7.27 -11.57 2.41
N LYS A 306 7.48 -12.20 3.55
CA LYS A 306 8.82 -12.50 4.08
C LYS A 306 9.64 -13.36 3.10
N ILE A 307 9.03 -14.40 2.55
CA ILE A 307 9.68 -15.30 1.58
C ILE A 307 10.12 -14.52 0.34
N ILE A 308 9.19 -13.80 -0.30
CA ILE A 308 9.47 -13.04 -1.52
C ILE A 308 10.55 -11.97 -1.26
N TYR A 309 10.44 -11.22 -0.17
CA TYR A 309 11.38 -10.16 0.16
C TYR A 309 12.79 -10.69 0.43
N THR A 310 12.90 -11.78 1.18
CA THR A 310 14.19 -12.43 1.44
C THR A 310 14.86 -12.89 0.14
N GLN A 311 14.11 -13.48 -0.77
CA GLN A 311 14.66 -13.92 -2.04
C GLN A 311 14.97 -12.75 -2.99
N MET A 312 14.17 -11.70 -2.97
CA MET A 312 14.46 -10.46 -3.70
C MET A 312 15.77 -9.82 -3.20
N GLN A 313 15.97 -9.71 -1.87
CA GLN A 313 17.23 -9.23 -1.29
C GLN A 313 18.43 -10.05 -1.77
N ARG A 314 18.33 -11.37 -1.79
CA ARG A 314 19.40 -12.25 -2.31
C ARG A 314 19.70 -12.00 -3.78
N ALA A 315 18.66 -11.75 -4.58
CA ALA A 315 18.82 -11.39 -5.98
C ALA A 315 19.47 -10.01 -6.15
N MET A 316 19.03 -9.00 -5.39
CA MET A 316 19.63 -7.67 -5.38
C MET A 316 21.10 -7.69 -5.00
N LEU A 317 21.46 -8.46 -3.96
CA LEU A 317 22.83 -8.62 -3.46
C LEU A 317 23.70 -9.54 -4.32
N ALA A 318 23.23 -9.99 -5.48
CA ALA A 318 23.90 -10.89 -6.41
C ALA A 318 24.35 -12.24 -5.80
N GLN A 319 23.67 -12.68 -4.71
CA GLN A 319 23.90 -13.99 -4.10
C GLN A 319 23.32 -15.14 -4.94
N VAL A 320 22.26 -14.85 -5.70
CA VAL A 320 21.61 -15.76 -6.64
C VAL A 320 21.13 -14.96 -7.85
N CYS A 321 20.86 -15.62 -8.98
CA CYS A 321 20.19 -14.94 -10.08
C CYS A 321 18.69 -14.73 -9.79
N PRO A 322 18.01 -13.77 -10.46
CA PRO A 322 16.59 -13.49 -10.22
C PRO A 322 15.68 -14.70 -10.43
N GLU A 323 15.98 -15.56 -11.40
CA GLU A 323 15.23 -16.80 -11.67
C GLU A 323 15.31 -17.77 -10.49
N GLN A 324 16.54 -18.03 -10.00
CA GLN A 324 16.76 -18.92 -8.86
C GLN A 324 16.08 -18.38 -7.60
N ALA A 325 16.11 -17.06 -7.38
CA ALA A 325 15.43 -16.41 -6.27
C ALA A 325 13.91 -16.61 -6.34
N LEU A 326 13.32 -16.41 -7.52
CA LEU A 326 11.89 -16.56 -7.74
C LEU A 326 11.43 -18.00 -7.51
N THR A 327 12.10 -18.98 -8.14
CA THR A 327 11.78 -20.42 -7.99
C THR A 327 11.99 -20.91 -6.56
N ALA A 328 13.03 -20.40 -5.86
CA ALA A 328 13.24 -20.70 -4.45
C ALA A 328 12.12 -20.16 -3.58
N ALA A 329 11.64 -18.92 -3.85
CA ALA A 329 10.50 -18.35 -3.16
C ALA A 329 9.22 -19.19 -3.36
N ALA A 330 8.94 -19.60 -4.59
CA ALA A 330 7.78 -20.42 -4.92
C ALA A 330 7.84 -21.80 -4.25
N SER A 331 9.00 -22.44 -4.26
CA SER A 331 9.21 -23.73 -3.61
C SER A 331 9.02 -23.66 -2.10
N GLU A 332 9.55 -22.60 -1.45
CA GLU A 332 9.39 -22.38 -0.01
C GLU A 332 7.93 -22.12 0.36
N TRP A 333 7.24 -21.23 -0.39
CA TRP A 333 5.84 -20.98 -0.19
C TRP A 333 4.97 -22.22 -0.38
N ASN A 334 5.17 -22.97 -1.46
CA ASN A 334 4.37 -24.17 -1.77
C ASN A 334 4.56 -25.28 -0.71
N ARG A 335 5.74 -25.37 -0.09
CA ARG A 335 5.98 -26.27 1.06
C ARG A 335 5.14 -25.81 2.27
N TYR A 336 5.16 -24.53 2.59
CA TYR A 336 4.34 -23.96 3.66
C TYR A 336 2.84 -24.14 3.37
N ALA A 337 2.39 -23.83 2.15
CA ALA A 337 1.00 -23.92 1.75
C ALA A 337 0.47 -25.36 1.86
N ARG A 338 1.24 -26.37 1.44
CA ARG A 338 0.88 -27.79 1.61
C ARG A 338 0.72 -28.19 3.08
N SER A 339 1.58 -27.70 3.95
CA SER A 339 1.48 -28.02 5.39
C SER A 339 0.27 -27.31 6.06
N ARG A 340 -0.13 -26.13 5.55
CA ARG A 340 -1.20 -25.34 6.14
C ARG A 340 -2.58 -25.65 5.55
N TRP A 341 -2.62 -25.97 4.27
CA TRP A 341 -3.82 -26.32 3.49
C TRP A 341 -3.53 -27.60 2.70
N PRO A 342 -3.62 -28.79 3.33
CA PRO A 342 -3.40 -30.05 2.63
C PRO A 342 -4.47 -30.27 1.55
N GLU A 343 -4.06 -30.88 0.45
CA GLU A 343 -4.98 -31.24 -0.64
C GLU A 343 -6.00 -32.25 -0.11
N GLY A 344 -7.29 -31.94 -0.22
CA GLY A 344 -8.37 -32.81 0.25
C GLY A 344 -9.07 -32.38 1.55
N ALA A 345 -8.66 -31.29 2.24
CA ALA A 345 -9.33 -30.81 3.44
C ALA A 345 -10.58 -29.93 3.18
N GLY A 346 -11.09 -29.88 1.97
CA GLY A 346 -12.15 -28.96 1.52
C GLY A 346 -13.44 -29.62 1.02
N ASN A 347 -13.83 -30.83 1.52
CA ASN A 347 -15.17 -31.41 1.33
C ASN A 347 -15.46 -32.43 2.45
N SER A 348 -15.76 -31.93 3.62
CA SER A 348 -16.46 -32.73 4.66
C SER A 348 -17.36 -31.80 5.46
#